data_5041dd844173214dd5968b62e7a3cd60
#
_entry.id   5041dd844173214dd5968b62e7a3cd60
#
_cell.length_a   1.000
_cell.length_b   1.000
_cell.length_c   1.000
_cell.angle_alpha   90.00
_cell.angle_beta   90.00
_cell.angle_gamma   90.00
#
_symmetry.space_group_name_H-M   'P 1'
#
loop_
_entity.id
_entity.type
_entity.pdbx_description
1 polymer ?
#
loop_
_entity_poly.entity_id
_entity_poly.type
_entity_poly.pdbx_seq_one_letter_code
_entity_poly.pdbx_strand_id
1 'polypeptide(L)'
;MSCTRSSLVPRLALGALLGLSCGTLHAADNLLLVTLDGLRWQELYRGMDHTLATHPDYSPRSEQLLAQFWDEDPARRAARLMPFMHEVVFTQGTHAGNRDAGSCARITNPWHFSFPGYSEILSGVVNRSIDTNGKNPNPEKTILELLNTEPAFAGRVAAFGSWDVFPWIFNVERSGLPVNALGTHVTPTTHLEETLLQLSQDIPPPWETVRHDAFTHHYALEALRENSPRVTFISYGETDDFAHDGRYDEYLFAAQRTDRFIRELWEFVQSTEGYRDNTVLFITVDHGRGEEPLETWQYHASKESLTGYMQSLAQYEEGIVGSEHTWMAAIGPGVPATGLITASDDNCVPANRIAATLLQLLDVDYRRLNPAMGAPLQEFLR
;
A
#
# COMPACT_ATOMS: atom_id res chain seq x y z
N MET A 1 50.02 26.86 72.30
CA MET A 1 49.75 25.50 71.85
C MET A 1 48.36 25.51 71.32
N SER A 2 48.22 25.66 69.99
CA SER A 2 46.93 25.73 69.31
C SER A 2 46.76 24.51 68.42
N CYS A 3 45.76 23.73 68.67
CA CYS A 3 45.47 22.50 67.96
C CYS A 3 44.36 22.77 66.97
N THR A 4 44.65 22.85 65.64
CA THR A 4 43.72 23.02 64.58
C THR A 4 43.21 21.64 64.16
N ARG A 5 41.88 21.42 64.27
CA ARG A 5 41.17 20.26 63.73
C ARG A 5 40.77 20.55 62.27
N SER A 6 41.25 19.78 61.34
CA SER A 6 40.85 19.71 60.00
C SER A 6 39.62 18.76 59.84
N SER A 7 38.52 19.29 59.37
CA SER A 7 37.29 18.54 59.04
C SER A 7 37.39 18.00 57.62
N LEU A 8 37.36 16.67 57.44
CA LEU A 8 37.16 16.01 56.19
C LEU A 8 35.65 15.98 55.83
N VAL A 9 35.30 16.54 54.70
CA VAL A 9 33.97 16.42 54.09
C VAL A 9 34.00 15.24 53.10
N PRO A 10 33.12 14.25 53.21
CA PRO A 10 33.04 13.20 52.23
C PRO A 10 32.32 13.70 50.94
N ARG A 11 33.00 13.58 49.80
CA ARG A 11 32.40 13.76 48.47
C ARG A 11 31.51 12.56 48.14
N LEU A 12 30.21 12.71 48.14
CA LEU A 12 29.29 11.77 47.53
C LEU A 12 29.46 11.81 45.99
N ALA A 13 29.94 10.73 45.43
CA ALA A 13 29.91 10.48 43.99
C ALA A 13 28.49 10.05 43.59
N LEU A 14 27.80 10.91 42.94
CA LEU A 14 26.48 10.63 42.32
C LEU A 14 26.75 9.83 41.02
N GLY A 15 26.68 8.52 41.09
CA GLY A 15 26.72 7.65 39.92
C GLY A 15 25.44 7.78 39.15
N ALA A 16 25.47 8.41 37.98
CA ALA A 16 24.37 8.40 37.01
C ALA A 16 24.30 6.97 36.42
N LEU A 17 23.32 6.18 36.87
CA LEU A 17 22.89 4.97 36.14
C LEU A 17 22.22 5.44 34.84
N LEU A 18 22.95 5.39 33.73
CA LEU A 18 22.35 5.35 32.39
C LEU A 18 21.64 3.99 32.27
N GLY A 19 20.34 3.99 32.53
CA GLY A 19 19.49 2.87 32.16
C GLY A 19 19.48 2.75 30.65
N LEU A 20 20.21 1.79 30.09
CA LEU A 20 19.94 1.28 28.77
C LEU A 20 18.55 0.64 28.85
N SER A 21 17.53 1.38 28.42
CA SER A 21 16.24 0.79 28.05
C SER A 21 16.52 -0.10 26.83
N CYS A 22 16.71 -1.39 27.09
CA CYS A 22 16.57 -2.41 26.05
C CYS A 22 15.11 -2.35 25.61
N GLY A 23 14.83 -1.57 24.55
CA GLY A 23 13.51 -1.57 23.95
C GLY A 23 13.23 -2.97 23.48
N THR A 24 12.34 -3.67 24.16
CA THR A 24 11.75 -4.91 23.63
C THR A 24 11.17 -4.54 22.28
N LEU A 25 11.62 -5.21 21.22
CA LEU A 25 11.01 -5.15 19.90
C LEU A 25 9.53 -5.48 20.11
N HIS A 26 8.68 -4.46 20.05
CA HIS A 26 7.24 -4.64 20.23
C HIS A 26 6.66 -4.92 18.86
N ALA A 27 6.12 -6.12 18.67
CA ALA A 27 5.36 -6.44 17.48
C ALA A 27 4.12 -5.53 17.42
N ALA A 28 3.70 -5.17 16.24
CA ALA A 28 2.48 -4.39 16.09
C ALA A 28 1.26 -5.23 16.46
N ASP A 29 0.32 -4.59 17.12
CA ASP A 29 -0.98 -5.20 17.41
C ASP A 29 -1.95 -5.07 16.23
N ASN A 30 -1.75 -4.07 15.37
CA ASN A 30 -2.68 -3.73 14.30
C ASN A 30 -1.93 -3.49 12.98
N LEU A 31 -2.63 -3.77 11.87
CA LEU A 31 -2.13 -3.57 10.51
C LEU A 31 -3.16 -2.80 9.67
N LEU A 32 -2.70 -1.72 9.06
CA LEU A 32 -3.32 -1.11 7.89
C LEU A 32 -2.49 -1.49 6.66
N LEU A 33 -3.04 -2.31 5.77
CA LEU A 33 -2.46 -2.62 4.47
C LEU A 33 -3.24 -1.85 3.40
N VAL A 34 -2.57 -0.89 2.77
CA VAL A 34 -3.16 -0.03 1.74
C VAL A 34 -2.51 -0.31 0.39
N THR A 35 -3.32 -0.48 -0.63
CA THR A 35 -2.86 -0.61 -2.02
C THR A 35 -3.46 0.48 -2.90
N LEU A 36 -2.64 1.00 -3.82
CA LEU A 36 -3.05 1.92 -4.87
C LEU A 36 -2.88 1.18 -6.20
N ASP A 37 -3.98 0.86 -6.88
CA ASP A 37 -3.93 0.09 -8.11
C ASP A 37 -3.15 0.86 -9.20
N GLY A 38 -2.11 0.24 -9.74
CA GLY A 38 -1.34 0.73 -10.86
C GLY A 38 -0.69 2.11 -10.72
N LEU A 39 -0.52 2.68 -9.52
CA LEU A 39 0.20 3.95 -9.34
C LEU A 39 1.70 3.76 -9.58
N ARG A 40 2.23 4.40 -10.62
CA ARG A 40 3.63 4.24 -11.02
C ARG A 40 4.59 4.83 -9.98
N TRP A 41 5.79 4.22 -9.90
CA TRP A 41 6.87 4.75 -9.07
C TRP A 41 7.33 6.14 -9.53
N GLN A 42 7.19 6.46 -10.82
CA GLN A 42 7.56 7.77 -11.39
C GLN A 42 6.79 8.90 -10.72
N GLU A 43 5.46 8.79 -10.64
CA GLU A 43 4.67 9.84 -9.99
C GLU A 43 4.95 9.93 -8.51
N LEU A 44 5.20 8.79 -7.85
CA LEU A 44 5.52 8.78 -6.43
C LEU A 44 6.86 9.48 -6.14
N TYR A 45 7.90 9.29 -6.96
CA TYR A 45 9.25 9.77 -6.67
C TYR A 45 9.71 10.96 -7.50
N ARG A 46 9.15 11.17 -8.71
CA ARG A 46 9.44 12.30 -9.59
C ARG A 46 8.33 13.34 -9.61
N GLY A 47 7.13 12.96 -9.11
CA GLY A 47 5.92 13.76 -9.25
C GLY A 47 5.37 13.76 -10.67
N MET A 48 4.59 14.77 -10.98
CA MET A 48 3.93 14.95 -12.26
C MET A 48 4.92 14.90 -13.44
N ASP A 49 4.66 14.06 -14.44
CA ASP A 49 5.36 14.10 -15.72
C ASP A 49 4.88 15.28 -16.57
N HIS A 50 5.82 16.12 -17.01
CA HIS A 50 5.48 17.33 -17.78
C HIS A 50 4.87 17.00 -19.14
N THR A 51 5.41 15.98 -19.83
CA THR A 51 4.96 15.60 -21.17
C THR A 51 3.52 15.10 -21.14
N LEU A 52 3.21 14.20 -20.19
CA LEU A 52 1.85 13.71 -19.99
C LEU A 52 0.90 14.81 -19.52
N ALA A 53 1.35 15.69 -18.61
CA ALA A 53 0.53 16.76 -18.07
C ALA A 53 0.20 17.87 -19.08
N THR A 54 1.00 18.01 -20.14
CA THR A 54 0.77 18.98 -21.22
C THR A 54 0.24 18.34 -22.50
N HIS A 55 0.06 17.02 -22.52
CA HIS A 55 -0.46 16.31 -23.68
C HIS A 55 -1.96 16.59 -23.87
N PRO A 56 -2.40 17.05 -25.04
CA PRO A 56 -3.80 17.48 -25.24
C PRO A 56 -4.82 16.34 -25.07
N ASP A 57 -4.43 15.11 -25.40
CA ASP A 57 -5.33 13.95 -25.30
C ASP A 57 -5.40 13.38 -23.90
N TYR A 58 -4.34 13.57 -23.05
CA TYR A 58 -4.27 12.99 -21.73
C TYR A 58 -4.63 13.96 -20.60
N SER A 59 -4.45 15.26 -20.82
CA SER A 59 -4.58 16.26 -19.78
C SER A 59 -5.40 17.47 -20.21
N PRO A 60 -6.73 17.34 -20.30
CA PRO A 60 -7.59 18.49 -20.61
C PRO A 60 -7.46 19.65 -19.63
N ARG A 61 -7.02 19.38 -18.39
CA ARG A 61 -6.81 20.39 -17.33
C ARG A 61 -5.32 20.73 -17.10
N SER A 62 -4.54 20.73 -18.16
CA SER A 62 -3.07 20.97 -18.11
C SER A 62 -2.67 22.20 -17.28
N GLU A 63 -3.32 23.35 -17.48
CA GLU A 63 -3.04 24.57 -16.71
C GLU A 63 -3.23 24.38 -15.20
N GLN A 64 -4.28 23.67 -14.81
CA GLN A 64 -4.54 23.35 -13.40
C GLN A 64 -3.46 22.43 -12.83
N LEU A 65 -3.05 21.39 -13.58
CA LEU A 65 -1.99 20.48 -13.18
C LEU A 65 -0.67 21.20 -12.96
N LEU A 66 -0.28 22.05 -13.94
CA LEU A 66 0.95 22.84 -13.86
C LEU A 66 0.93 23.78 -12.66
N ALA A 67 -0.16 24.48 -12.43
CA ALA A 67 -0.30 25.38 -11.28
C ALA A 67 -0.23 24.66 -9.93
N GLN A 68 -0.77 23.45 -9.85
CA GLN A 68 -0.91 22.71 -8.59
C GLN A 68 0.33 21.86 -8.29
N PHE A 69 0.89 21.17 -9.28
CA PHE A 69 1.87 20.12 -9.04
C PHE A 69 3.26 20.43 -9.61
N TRP A 70 3.38 21.35 -10.58
CA TRP A 70 4.67 21.57 -11.24
C TRP A 70 5.70 22.21 -10.31
N ASP A 71 6.90 21.68 -10.34
CA ASP A 71 8.14 22.27 -9.83
C ASP A 71 9.31 21.75 -10.68
N GLU A 72 10.34 22.55 -10.89
CA GLU A 72 11.53 22.15 -11.62
C GLU A 72 12.29 21.03 -10.90
N ASP A 73 12.27 21.04 -9.55
CA ASP A 73 12.88 20.01 -8.73
C ASP A 73 11.94 18.81 -8.61
N PRO A 74 12.35 17.61 -9.10
CA PRO A 74 11.52 16.42 -9.02
C PRO A 74 11.10 16.05 -7.59
N ALA A 75 11.96 16.22 -6.59
CA ALA A 75 11.65 15.90 -5.22
C ALA A 75 10.55 16.82 -4.65
N ARG A 76 10.61 18.13 -4.95
CA ARG A 76 9.53 19.05 -4.56
C ARG A 76 8.25 18.80 -5.32
N ARG A 77 8.33 18.44 -6.60
CA ARG A 77 7.18 18.08 -7.43
C ARG A 77 6.47 16.84 -6.91
N ALA A 78 7.22 15.80 -6.53
CA ALA A 78 6.70 14.59 -5.90
C ALA A 78 6.03 14.88 -4.55
N ALA A 79 6.65 15.70 -3.71
CA ALA A 79 6.09 16.10 -2.43
C ALA A 79 4.82 16.98 -2.56
N ARG A 80 4.67 17.75 -3.66
CA ARG A 80 3.41 18.46 -3.95
C ARG A 80 2.29 17.51 -4.34
N LEU A 81 2.62 16.43 -5.03
CA LEU A 81 1.63 15.44 -5.44
C LEU A 81 1.18 14.58 -4.25
N MET A 82 2.12 14.03 -3.50
CA MET A 82 1.86 13.12 -2.39
C MET A 82 2.58 13.55 -1.11
N PRO A 83 2.14 14.66 -0.49
CA PRO A 83 2.84 15.25 0.66
C PRO A 83 2.93 14.33 1.87
N PHE A 84 1.92 13.55 2.19
CA PHE A 84 1.96 12.64 3.35
C PHE A 84 3.01 11.53 3.17
N MET A 85 3.10 10.96 1.97
CA MET A 85 4.12 9.96 1.68
C MET A 85 5.52 10.55 1.90
N HIS A 86 5.80 11.76 1.39
CA HIS A 86 7.14 12.37 1.47
C HIS A 86 7.47 12.96 2.83
N GLU A 87 6.52 13.63 3.49
CA GLU A 87 6.76 14.34 4.76
C GLU A 87 6.73 13.40 5.97
N VAL A 88 5.97 12.31 5.91
CA VAL A 88 5.75 11.42 7.05
C VAL A 88 6.28 10.01 6.78
N VAL A 89 5.72 9.31 5.79
CA VAL A 89 6.00 7.89 5.59
C VAL A 89 7.48 7.65 5.25
N PHE A 90 8.06 8.41 4.32
CA PHE A 90 9.45 8.24 3.89
C PHE A 90 10.46 8.74 4.91
N THR A 91 10.09 9.71 5.75
CA THR A 91 10.98 10.26 6.77
C THR A 91 11.00 9.45 8.07
N GLN A 92 9.90 8.79 8.40
CA GLN A 92 9.73 8.07 9.66
C GLN A 92 9.71 6.54 9.50
N GLY A 93 9.75 6.05 8.26
CA GLY A 93 9.64 4.65 7.92
C GLY A 93 10.73 4.15 6.99
N THR A 94 10.41 3.10 6.26
CA THR A 94 11.27 2.44 5.28
C THR A 94 10.50 2.30 3.97
N HIS A 95 11.17 2.56 2.84
CA HIS A 95 10.55 2.45 1.53
C HIS A 95 11.52 1.95 0.45
N ALA A 96 10.98 1.40 -0.64
CA ALA A 96 11.73 0.89 -1.79
C ALA A 96 10.99 1.21 -3.10
N GLY A 97 11.73 1.28 -4.22
CA GLY A 97 11.16 1.46 -5.55
C GLY A 97 11.55 2.75 -6.26
N ASN A 98 12.37 3.63 -5.63
CA ASN A 98 12.92 4.81 -6.32
C ASN A 98 14.09 4.39 -7.22
N ARG A 99 13.81 4.07 -8.46
CA ARG A 99 14.80 3.58 -9.41
C ARG A 99 15.88 4.61 -9.75
N ASP A 100 15.56 5.91 -9.70
CA ASP A 100 16.53 6.99 -9.90
C ASP A 100 17.59 7.07 -8.80
N ALA A 101 17.25 6.58 -7.62
CA ALA A 101 18.15 6.56 -6.46
C ALA A 101 18.72 5.16 -6.17
N GLY A 102 18.70 4.25 -7.16
CA GLY A 102 19.25 2.90 -7.02
C GLY A 102 18.45 2.01 -6.07
N SER A 103 17.13 2.17 -6.07
CA SER A 103 16.21 1.35 -5.31
C SER A 103 15.17 0.73 -6.24
N CYS A 104 15.18 -0.57 -6.38
CA CYS A 104 14.26 -1.32 -7.23
C CYS A 104 13.30 -2.14 -6.38
N ALA A 105 12.00 -2.09 -6.70
CA ALA A 105 11.00 -3.04 -6.22
C ALA A 105 10.19 -3.56 -7.42
N ARG A 106 9.71 -4.80 -7.35
CA ARG A 106 8.98 -5.41 -8.46
C ARG A 106 8.02 -6.50 -8.00
N ILE A 107 6.97 -6.71 -8.80
CA ILE A 107 6.22 -7.97 -8.77
C ILE A 107 7.04 -9.10 -9.38
N THR A 108 6.75 -10.32 -9.01
CA THR A 108 7.46 -11.53 -9.49
C THR A 108 6.54 -12.48 -10.25
N ASN A 109 5.22 -12.23 -10.27
CA ASN A 109 4.30 -12.98 -11.11
C ASN A 109 4.56 -12.66 -12.60
N PRO A 110 4.32 -13.61 -13.51
CA PRO A 110 4.65 -13.44 -14.92
C PRO A 110 3.58 -12.68 -15.72
N TRP A 111 2.53 -12.14 -15.08
CA TRP A 111 1.37 -11.61 -15.79
C TRP A 111 1.31 -10.08 -15.82
N HIS A 112 1.78 -9.40 -14.77
CA HIS A 112 1.83 -7.95 -14.60
C HIS A 112 0.45 -7.28 -14.72
N PHE A 113 -0.55 -7.82 -14.02
CA PHE A 113 -1.88 -7.20 -13.87
C PHE A 113 -2.52 -7.55 -12.53
N SER A 114 -3.68 -6.96 -12.23
CA SER A 114 -4.17 -6.76 -10.87
C SER A 114 -4.41 -8.05 -10.08
N PHE A 115 -5.21 -9.02 -10.55
CA PHE A 115 -5.52 -10.18 -9.73
C PHE A 115 -4.26 -10.97 -9.33
N PRO A 116 -3.35 -11.36 -10.26
CA PRO A 116 -2.10 -12.02 -9.86
C PRO A 116 -1.19 -11.14 -9.00
N GLY A 117 -1.17 -9.81 -9.20
CA GLY A 117 -0.44 -8.87 -8.35
C GLY A 117 -0.97 -8.86 -6.90
N TYR A 118 -2.27 -8.70 -6.72
CA TYR A 118 -2.91 -8.80 -5.40
C TYR A 118 -2.72 -10.17 -4.76
N SER A 119 -2.87 -11.24 -5.54
CA SER A 119 -2.65 -12.60 -5.01
C SER A 119 -1.22 -12.79 -4.51
N GLU A 120 -0.22 -12.29 -5.24
CA GLU A 120 1.19 -12.34 -4.86
C GLU A 120 1.46 -11.58 -3.56
N ILE A 121 0.98 -10.34 -3.44
CA ILE A 121 1.13 -9.50 -2.24
C ILE A 121 0.50 -10.17 -1.02
N LEU A 122 -0.69 -10.75 -1.19
CA LEU A 122 -1.50 -11.26 -0.09
C LEU A 122 -1.17 -12.70 0.31
N SER A 123 -0.66 -13.53 -0.60
CA SER A 123 -0.34 -14.94 -0.35
C SER A 123 1.14 -15.22 -0.16
N GLY A 124 2.02 -14.33 -0.67
CA GLY A 124 3.46 -14.50 -0.65
C GLY A 124 3.99 -15.53 -1.65
N VAL A 125 3.15 -16.00 -2.57
CA VAL A 125 3.53 -16.96 -3.61
C VAL A 125 3.00 -16.54 -4.97
N VAL A 126 3.71 -16.95 -6.02
CA VAL A 126 3.27 -16.79 -7.41
C VAL A 126 2.56 -18.04 -7.86
N ASN A 127 1.29 -17.91 -8.23
CA ASN A 127 0.53 -19.00 -8.82
C ASN A 127 0.23 -18.69 -10.30
N ARG A 128 0.84 -19.45 -11.20
CA ARG A 128 0.70 -19.24 -12.64
C ARG A 128 -0.69 -19.55 -13.19
N SER A 129 -1.55 -20.22 -12.44
CA SER A 129 -2.94 -20.47 -12.84
C SER A 129 -3.86 -19.26 -12.61
N ILE A 130 -3.37 -18.23 -11.94
CA ILE A 130 -4.08 -16.94 -11.79
C ILE A 130 -3.62 -16.06 -12.96
N ASP A 131 -4.23 -16.27 -14.12
CA ASP A 131 -3.84 -15.71 -15.41
C ASP A 131 -4.91 -14.79 -16.04
N THR A 132 -5.87 -14.36 -15.23
CA THR A 132 -6.95 -13.44 -15.62
C THR A 132 -7.42 -12.59 -14.44
N ASN A 133 -8.07 -11.45 -14.72
CA ASN A 133 -8.81 -10.66 -13.75
C ASN A 133 -10.27 -11.16 -13.57
N GLY A 134 -10.56 -12.37 -14.04
CA GLY A 134 -11.88 -12.97 -13.93
C GLY A 134 -12.28 -13.26 -12.47
N LYS A 135 -13.59 -13.31 -12.23
CA LYS A 135 -14.19 -13.62 -10.93
C LYS A 135 -14.09 -15.11 -10.57
N ASN A 136 -12.87 -15.61 -10.48
CA ASN A 136 -12.53 -16.98 -10.10
C ASN A 136 -11.99 -16.98 -8.66
N PRO A 137 -12.51 -17.85 -7.75
CA PRO A 137 -12.01 -17.89 -6.38
C PRO A 137 -10.51 -18.15 -6.33
N ASN A 138 -9.75 -17.29 -5.63
CA ASN A 138 -8.31 -17.44 -5.47
C ASN A 138 -7.98 -18.81 -4.85
N PRO A 139 -7.18 -19.66 -5.51
CA PRO A 139 -6.76 -20.94 -4.95
C PRO A 139 -5.80 -20.76 -3.76
N GLU A 140 -5.04 -19.65 -3.72
CA GLU A 140 -4.10 -19.37 -2.65
C GLU A 140 -4.80 -18.81 -1.40
N LYS A 141 -4.29 -19.18 -0.23
CA LYS A 141 -4.68 -18.55 1.02
C LYS A 141 -3.99 -17.20 1.17
N THR A 142 -4.74 -16.21 1.64
CA THR A 142 -4.20 -14.88 1.92
C THR A 142 -3.81 -14.72 3.39
N ILE A 143 -2.96 -13.71 3.69
CA ILE A 143 -2.64 -13.35 5.09
C ILE A 143 -3.89 -12.98 5.88
N LEU A 144 -4.89 -12.34 5.25
CA LEU A 144 -6.14 -11.99 5.92
C LEU A 144 -6.93 -13.26 6.33
N GLU A 145 -6.97 -14.26 5.44
CA GLU A 145 -7.59 -15.55 5.73
C GLU A 145 -6.90 -16.25 6.91
N LEU A 146 -5.55 -16.28 6.93
CA LEU A 146 -4.80 -16.83 8.06
C LEU A 146 -5.10 -16.05 9.34
N LEU A 147 -4.95 -14.73 9.32
CA LEU A 147 -5.15 -13.88 10.50
C LEU A 147 -6.59 -14.00 11.05
N ASN A 148 -7.60 -14.14 10.18
CA ASN A 148 -8.97 -14.34 10.63
C ASN A 148 -9.18 -15.66 11.40
N THR A 149 -8.26 -16.62 11.28
CA THR A 149 -8.26 -17.86 12.06
C THR A 149 -7.41 -17.81 13.32
N GLU A 150 -6.54 -16.79 13.46
CA GLU A 150 -5.69 -16.60 14.63
C GLU A 150 -6.48 -16.05 15.83
N PRO A 151 -6.38 -16.62 17.02
CA PRO A 151 -7.17 -16.18 18.19
C PRO A 151 -7.03 -14.68 18.50
N ALA A 152 -5.86 -14.08 18.22
CA ALA A 152 -5.62 -12.67 18.45
C ALA A 152 -6.35 -11.74 17.46
N PHE A 153 -6.70 -12.24 16.27
CA PHE A 153 -7.26 -11.45 15.17
C PHE A 153 -8.65 -11.92 14.70
N ALA A 154 -9.09 -13.11 15.12
CA ALA A 154 -10.35 -13.72 14.69
C ALA A 154 -11.55 -12.78 14.92
N GLY A 155 -12.31 -12.54 13.83
CA GLY A 155 -13.44 -11.61 13.83
C GLY A 155 -13.03 -10.11 13.87
N ARG A 156 -11.73 -9.80 13.76
CA ARG A 156 -11.19 -8.45 13.75
C ARG A 156 -10.34 -8.16 12.49
N VAL A 157 -10.68 -8.83 11.40
CA VAL A 157 -10.08 -8.66 10.07
C VAL A 157 -11.15 -8.14 9.13
N ALA A 158 -10.87 -7.09 8.38
CA ALA A 158 -11.80 -6.50 7.42
C ALA A 158 -11.06 -6.11 6.13
N ALA A 159 -11.77 -6.15 5.01
CA ALA A 159 -11.25 -5.75 3.70
C ALA A 159 -12.21 -4.80 3.00
N PHE A 160 -11.64 -3.71 2.44
CA PHE A 160 -12.36 -2.68 1.69
C PHE A 160 -11.66 -2.49 0.35
N GLY A 161 -12.42 -2.56 -0.75
CA GLY A 161 -11.86 -2.39 -2.08
C GLY A 161 -12.78 -1.61 -3.00
N SER A 162 -12.19 -0.87 -3.94
CA SER A 162 -12.96 -0.18 -4.96
C SER A 162 -13.42 -1.15 -6.06
N TRP A 163 -12.59 -2.14 -6.38
CA TRP A 163 -12.84 -3.11 -7.44
C TRP A 163 -13.74 -4.27 -6.99
N ASP A 164 -14.66 -4.68 -7.84
CA ASP A 164 -15.68 -5.70 -7.55
C ASP A 164 -15.16 -7.15 -7.51
N VAL A 165 -13.86 -7.35 -7.82
CA VAL A 165 -13.21 -8.68 -7.83
C VAL A 165 -12.64 -9.08 -6.46
N PHE A 166 -12.53 -8.18 -5.49
CA PHE A 166 -11.96 -8.49 -4.18
C PHE A 166 -12.62 -9.66 -3.44
N PRO A 167 -13.93 -9.91 -3.53
CA PRO A 167 -14.53 -11.12 -2.95
C PRO A 167 -13.91 -12.42 -3.47
N TRP A 168 -13.44 -12.46 -4.72
CA TRP A 168 -12.78 -13.62 -5.33
C TRP A 168 -11.28 -13.66 -4.99
N ILE A 169 -10.60 -12.51 -4.92
CA ILE A 169 -9.21 -12.42 -4.46
C ILE A 169 -9.07 -12.98 -3.05
N PHE A 170 -10.01 -12.62 -2.15
CA PHE A 170 -10.05 -13.14 -0.79
C PHE A 170 -10.75 -14.49 -0.64
N ASN A 171 -11.33 -15.03 -1.71
CA ASN A 171 -12.12 -16.26 -1.71
C ASN A 171 -13.07 -16.29 -0.50
N VAL A 172 -14.03 -15.36 -0.48
CA VAL A 172 -14.91 -15.12 0.69
C VAL A 172 -15.72 -16.37 1.11
N GLU A 173 -16.01 -17.26 0.16
CA GLU A 173 -16.68 -18.52 0.44
C GLU A 173 -15.83 -19.43 1.35
N ARG A 174 -14.51 -19.48 1.08
CA ARG A 174 -13.55 -20.27 1.88
C ARG A 174 -13.12 -19.53 3.15
N SER A 175 -12.78 -18.25 3.02
CA SER A 175 -12.14 -17.46 4.10
C SER A 175 -13.12 -16.94 5.14
N GLY A 176 -14.41 -16.78 4.78
CA GLY A 176 -15.40 -16.14 5.64
C GLY A 176 -15.11 -14.68 5.98
N LEU A 177 -14.21 -14.02 5.22
CA LEU A 177 -13.82 -12.63 5.46
C LEU A 177 -14.95 -11.66 5.13
N PRO A 178 -15.20 -10.63 5.96
CA PRO A 178 -16.04 -9.52 5.59
C PRO A 178 -15.32 -8.64 4.55
N VAL A 179 -15.83 -8.61 3.32
CA VAL A 179 -15.31 -7.80 2.22
C VAL A 179 -16.36 -6.79 1.81
N ASN A 180 -16.03 -5.50 1.87
CA ASN A 180 -16.83 -4.40 1.38
C ASN A 180 -16.20 -3.87 0.08
N ALA A 181 -16.76 -4.23 -1.06
CA ALA A 181 -16.30 -3.83 -2.38
C ALA A 181 -17.50 -3.45 -3.27
N LEU A 182 -17.25 -2.91 -4.47
CA LEU A 182 -18.36 -2.70 -5.41
C LEU A 182 -19.12 -4.03 -5.62
N GLY A 183 -20.44 -3.97 -5.66
CA GLY A 183 -21.29 -5.14 -5.88
C GLY A 183 -21.46 -6.07 -4.67
N THR A 184 -20.77 -5.85 -3.54
CA THR A 184 -21.05 -6.59 -2.31
C THR A 184 -22.29 -6.04 -1.61
N HIS A 185 -23.03 -6.94 -0.96
CA HIS A 185 -24.17 -6.50 -0.16
C HIS A 185 -23.69 -5.92 1.17
N VAL A 186 -23.99 -4.64 1.39
CA VAL A 186 -23.71 -3.95 2.66
C VAL A 186 -25.04 -3.74 3.38
N THR A 187 -25.15 -4.27 4.59
CA THR A 187 -26.24 -3.90 5.50
C THR A 187 -25.73 -2.79 6.41
N PRO A 188 -26.19 -1.54 6.22
CA PRO A 188 -25.72 -0.42 7.03
C PRO A 188 -26.00 -0.64 8.52
N THR A 189 -25.04 -0.29 9.37
CA THR A 189 -25.14 -0.36 10.83
C THR A 189 -25.04 1.01 11.47
N THR A 190 -24.58 2.02 10.71
CA THR A 190 -24.48 3.42 11.14
C THR A 190 -25.19 4.34 10.16
N HIS A 191 -25.52 5.55 10.62
CA HIS A 191 -26.12 6.56 9.74
C HIS A 191 -25.16 7.01 8.61
N LEU A 192 -23.85 6.96 8.85
CA LEU A 192 -22.88 7.24 7.78
C LEU A 192 -22.94 6.15 6.70
N GLU A 193 -22.96 4.88 7.08
CA GLU A 193 -23.08 3.77 6.11
C GLU A 193 -24.41 3.83 5.31
N GLU A 194 -25.53 4.23 5.93
CA GLU A 194 -26.79 4.49 5.24
C GLU A 194 -26.63 5.59 4.20
N THR A 195 -25.99 6.69 4.59
CA THR A 195 -25.71 7.83 3.71
C THR A 195 -24.79 7.44 2.55
N LEU A 196 -23.71 6.71 2.82
CA LEU A 196 -22.78 6.24 1.79
C LEU A 196 -23.47 5.30 0.79
N LEU A 197 -24.34 4.39 1.28
CA LEU A 197 -25.10 3.50 0.42
C LEU A 197 -26.05 4.29 -0.49
N GLN A 198 -26.75 5.30 0.03
CA GLN A 198 -27.62 6.15 -0.76
C GLN A 198 -26.81 6.94 -1.80
N LEU A 199 -25.72 7.62 -1.37
CA LEU A 199 -24.89 8.39 -2.29
C LEU A 199 -24.27 7.52 -3.39
N SER A 200 -23.92 6.27 -3.11
CA SER A 200 -23.40 5.36 -4.15
C SER A 200 -24.42 5.02 -5.23
N GLN A 201 -25.72 5.11 -4.94
CA GLN A 201 -26.79 4.96 -5.91
C GLN A 201 -27.03 6.24 -6.71
N ASP A 202 -26.84 7.40 -6.06
CA ASP A 202 -27.06 8.72 -6.66
C ASP A 202 -25.87 9.20 -7.49
N ILE A 203 -24.66 8.70 -7.18
CA ILE A 203 -23.38 9.06 -7.82
C ILE A 203 -22.74 7.77 -8.37
N PRO A 204 -23.23 7.23 -9.50
CA PRO A 204 -22.63 6.04 -10.08
C PRO A 204 -21.22 6.34 -10.57
N PRO A 205 -20.26 5.39 -10.39
CA PRO A 205 -18.93 5.57 -10.93
C PRO A 205 -18.97 5.53 -12.47
N PRO A 206 -17.95 6.10 -13.14
CA PRO A 206 -17.84 6.02 -14.60
C PRO A 206 -17.52 4.61 -15.11
N TRP A 207 -17.08 3.72 -14.25
CA TRP A 207 -16.69 2.34 -14.56
C TRP A 207 -17.71 1.32 -14.04
N GLU A 208 -17.84 0.20 -14.77
CA GLU A 208 -18.79 -0.87 -14.38
C GLU A 208 -18.30 -1.71 -13.19
N THR A 209 -16.98 -1.81 -12.99
CA THR A 209 -16.36 -2.76 -12.06
C THR A 209 -15.65 -2.10 -10.89
N VAL A 210 -15.47 -0.77 -10.90
CA VAL A 210 -14.75 -0.03 -9.85
C VAL A 210 -15.61 1.14 -9.36
N ARG A 211 -15.79 1.23 -8.05
CA ARG A 211 -16.45 2.39 -7.41
C ARG A 211 -15.44 3.48 -7.09
N HIS A 212 -15.94 4.71 -6.91
CA HIS A 212 -15.10 5.80 -6.44
C HIS A 212 -14.41 5.47 -5.11
N ASP A 213 -13.10 5.75 -5.03
CA ASP A 213 -12.26 5.49 -3.86
C ASP A 213 -12.76 6.18 -2.58
N ALA A 214 -13.48 7.29 -2.73
CA ALA A 214 -14.10 7.98 -1.60
C ALA A 214 -15.09 7.08 -0.83
N PHE A 215 -15.86 6.24 -1.51
CA PHE A 215 -16.75 5.30 -0.82
C PHE A 215 -15.95 4.22 -0.09
N THR A 216 -14.93 3.66 -0.73
CA THR A 216 -14.03 2.66 -0.11
C THR A 216 -13.38 3.22 1.14
N HIS A 217 -12.84 4.44 1.05
CA HIS A 217 -12.20 5.13 2.17
C HIS A 217 -13.14 5.35 3.34
N HIS A 218 -14.30 5.92 3.10
CA HIS A 218 -15.22 6.27 4.20
C HIS A 218 -15.87 5.03 4.84
N TYR A 219 -16.12 3.95 4.09
CA TYR A 219 -16.52 2.67 4.69
C TYR A 219 -15.39 2.08 5.56
N ALA A 220 -14.14 2.14 5.11
CA ALA A 220 -13.01 1.66 5.91
C ALA A 220 -12.80 2.48 7.18
N LEU A 221 -12.86 3.81 7.08
CA LEU A 221 -12.69 4.72 8.22
C LEU A 221 -13.82 4.56 9.24
N GLU A 222 -15.06 4.36 8.78
CA GLU A 222 -16.20 4.11 9.68
C GLU A 222 -16.04 2.76 10.40
N ALA A 223 -15.62 1.71 9.69
CA ALA A 223 -15.35 0.42 10.32
C ALA A 223 -14.21 0.50 11.36
N LEU A 224 -13.17 1.30 11.12
CA LEU A 224 -12.12 1.56 12.12
C LEU A 224 -12.68 2.22 13.38
N ARG A 225 -13.66 3.13 13.24
CA ARG A 225 -14.31 3.81 14.37
C ARG A 225 -15.22 2.90 15.17
N GLU A 226 -16.08 2.15 14.49
CA GLU A 226 -17.19 1.43 15.10
C GLU A 226 -16.83 0.00 15.51
N ASN A 227 -16.03 -0.69 14.67
CA ASN A 227 -15.76 -2.11 14.83
C ASN A 227 -14.34 -2.41 15.33
N SER A 228 -13.46 -1.42 15.31
CA SER A 228 -12.06 -1.54 15.77
C SER A 228 -11.34 -2.79 15.24
N PRO A 229 -11.32 -3.06 13.92
CA PRO A 229 -10.57 -4.19 13.36
C PRO A 229 -9.07 -4.05 13.65
N ARG A 230 -8.40 -5.17 13.92
CA ARG A 230 -6.94 -5.21 14.12
C ARG A 230 -6.17 -5.30 12.78
N VAL A 231 -6.80 -5.86 11.76
CA VAL A 231 -6.23 -5.97 10.43
C VAL A 231 -7.22 -5.40 9.43
N THR A 232 -6.81 -4.37 8.73
CA THR A 232 -7.63 -3.71 7.72
C THR A 232 -6.85 -3.64 6.40
N PHE A 233 -7.41 -4.26 5.36
CA PHE A 233 -6.96 -4.10 3.99
C PHE A 233 -7.83 -3.04 3.30
N ILE A 234 -7.19 -2.12 2.58
CA ILE A 234 -7.87 -1.07 1.82
C ILE A 234 -7.22 -0.99 0.44
N SER A 235 -8.02 -1.11 -0.62
CA SER A 235 -7.53 -0.97 -2.00
C SER A 235 -8.27 0.12 -2.72
N TYR A 236 -7.51 1.11 -3.21
CA TYR A 236 -7.97 2.21 -4.03
C TYR A 236 -7.72 1.88 -5.50
N GLY A 237 -8.73 2.09 -6.37
CA GLY A 237 -8.70 1.67 -7.77
C GLY A 237 -8.63 2.80 -8.78
N GLU A 238 -8.98 4.04 -8.42
CA GLU A 238 -9.14 5.14 -9.38
C GLU A 238 -7.87 5.46 -10.18
N THR A 239 -6.68 5.20 -9.64
CA THR A 239 -5.43 5.44 -10.38
C THR A 239 -5.29 4.51 -11.58
N ASP A 240 -5.70 3.25 -11.47
CA ASP A 240 -5.66 2.31 -12.59
C ASP A 240 -6.68 2.67 -13.67
N ASP A 241 -7.93 2.88 -13.27
CA ASP A 241 -9.01 3.16 -14.20
C ASP A 241 -8.82 4.48 -14.96
N PHE A 242 -8.42 5.56 -14.29
CA PHE A 242 -8.11 6.82 -14.97
C PHE A 242 -6.91 6.71 -15.91
N ALA A 243 -5.92 5.87 -15.59
CA ALA A 243 -4.84 5.62 -16.53
C ALA A 243 -5.34 4.88 -17.77
N HIS A 244 -6.16 3.83 -17.62
CA HIS A 244 -6.78 3.13 -18.75
C HIS A 244 -7.65 4.04 -19.61
N ASP A 245 -8.33 5.01 -19.00
CA ASP A 245 -9.11 6.03 -19.71
C ASP A 245 -8.23 7.10 -20.41
N GLY A 246 -6.91 7.04 -20.26
CA GLY A 246 -5.98 8.04 -20.78
C GLY A 246 -6.12 9.41 -20.11
N ARG A 247 -6.64 9.46 -18.88
CA ARG A 247 -6.92 10.69 -18.14
C ARG A 247 -5.82 10.94 -17.09
N TYR A 248 -4.66 11.41 -17.57
CA TYR A 248 -3.53 11.70 -16.69
C TYR A 248 -3.83 12.80 -15.66
N ASP A 249 -4.68 13.76 -16.01
CA ASP A 249 -5.15 14.77 -15.08
C ASP A 249 -5.93 14.15 -13.90
N GLU A 250 -6.88 13.24 -14.17
CA GLU A 250 -7.65 12.56 -13.12
C GLU A 250 -6.79 11.56 -12.34
N TYR A 251 -5.87 10.88 -13.01
CA TYR A 251 -4.89 9.98 -12.38
C TYR A 251 -4.07 10.69 -11.31
N LEU A 252 -3.54 11.90 -11.60
CA LEU A 252 -2.81 12.70 -10.62
C LEU A 252 -3.71 13.21 -9.48
N PHE A 253 -4.94 13.63 -9.79
CA PHE A 253 -5.88 14.03 -8.75
C PHE A 253 -6.32 12.85 -7.88
N ALA A 254 -6.44 11.64 -8.45
CA ALA A 254 -6.67 10.43 -7.69
C ALA A 254 -5.49 10.10 -6.76
N ALA A 255 -4.25 10.16 -7.26
CA ALA A 255 -3.05 9.95 -6.45
C ALA A 255 -2.98 10.93 -5.26
N GLN A 256 -3.20 12.24 -5.50
CA GLN A 256 -3.23 13.24 -4.44
C GLN A 256 -4.37 12.99 -3.44
N ARG A 257 -5.55 12.63 -3.92
CA ARG A 257 -6.70 12.31 -3.06
C ARG A 257 -6.41 11.10 -2.17
N THR A 258 -5.77 10.08 -2.73
CA THR A 258 -5.40 8.87 -1.99
C THR A 258 -4.32 9.14 -0.95
N ASP A 259 -3.32 9.99 -1.24
CA ASP A 259 -2.35 10.45 -0.24
C ASP A 259 -3.04 11.11 0.98
N ARG A 260 -4.07 11.94 0.73
CA ARG A 260 -4.88 12.53 1.80
C ARG A 260 -5.69 11.49 2.57
N PHE A 261 -6.27 10.50 1.88
CA PHE A 261 -6.98 9.39 2.52
C PHE A 261 -6.07 8.57 3.44
N ILE A 262 -4.85 8.27 2.99
CA ILE A 262 -3.87 7.54 3.81
C ILE A 262 -3.46 8.39 5.02
N ARG A 263 -3.29 9.70 4.86
CA ARG A 263 -3.06 10.63 5.98
C ARG A 263 -4.21 10.55 6.99
N GLU A 264 -5.46 10.64 6.56
CA GLU A 264 -6.64 10.59 7.44
C GLU A 264 -6.71 9.26 8.22
N LEU A 265 -6.44 8.14 7.58
CA LEU A 265 -6.35 6.83 8.25
C LEU A 265 -5.24 6.81 9.30
N TRP A 266 -4.04 7.31 8.95
CA TRP A 266 -2.92 7.35 9.87
C TRP A 266 -3.17 8.26 11.07
N GLU A 267 -3.68 9.47 10.84
CA GLU A 267 -4.03 10.41 11.90
C GLU A 267 -5.11 9.84 12.82
N PHE A 268 -6.11 9.15 12.26
CA PHE A 268 -7.14 8.46 13.05
C PHE A 268 -6.51 7.41 13.96
N VAL A 269 -5.71 6.48 13.44
CA VAL A 269 -5.12 5.41 14.25
C VAL A 269 -4.12 5.95 15.27
N GLN A 270 -3.38 7.02 14.97
CA GLN A 270 -2.46 7.66 15.90
C GLN A 270 -3.17 8.49 16.99
N SER A 271 -4.43 8.88 16.77
CA SER A 271 -5.23 9.58 17.79
C SER A 271 -6.11 8.66 18.63
N THR A 272 -6.26 7.39 18.25
CA THR A 272 -7.21 6.46 18.87
C THR A 272 -6.51 5.48 19.81
N GLU A 273 -7.04 5.33 21.04
CA GLU A 273 -6.54 4.35 22.01
C GLU A 273 -6.65 2.93 21.45
N GLY A 274 -5.63 2.10 21.68
CA GLY A 274 -5.54 0.74 21.15
C GLY A 274 -4.91 0.64 19.77
N TYR A 275 -4.93 1.71 18.96
CA TYR A 275 -4.22 1.81 17.69
C TYR A 275 -2.91 2.60 17.80
N ARG A 276 -2.92 3.68 18.61
CA ARG A 276 -1.79 4.60 18.76
C ARG A 276 -0.53 3.84 19.15
N ASP A 277 0.56 4.11 18.42
CA ASP A 277 1.88 3.51 18.61
C ASP A 277 1.90 1.96 18.48
N ASN A 278 0.77 1.36 18.05
CA ASN A 278 0.55 -0.08 17.96
C ASN A 278 0.10 -0.53 16.56
N THR A 279 0.09 0.37 15.59
CA THR A 279 -0.38 0.10 14.22
C THR A 279 0.77 0.24 13.24
N VAL A 280 1.00 -0.79 12.43
CA VAL A 280 1.80 -0.69 11.21
C VAL A 280 0.90 -0.25 10.05
N LEU A 281 1.36 0.75 9.32
CA LEU A 281 0.83 1.11 8.01
C LEU A 281 1.82 0.60 6.96
N PHE A 282 1.35 -0.25 6.04
CA PHE A 282 2.09 -0.72 4.89
C PHE A 282 1.35 -0.32 3.61
N ILE A 283 2.06 0.28 2.67
CA ILE A 283 1.49 0.83 1.45
C ILE A 283 2.27 0.27 0.26
N THR A 284 1.57 -0.18 -0.78
CA THR A 284 2.19 -0.71 -2.00
C THR A 284 1.23 -0.60 -3.20
N VAL A 285 1.68 -1.10 -4.34
CA VAL A 285 0.90 -1.24 -5.57
C VAL A 285 0.95 -2.70 -6.03
N ASP A 286 -0.06 -3.12 -6.74
CA ASP A 286 -0.21 -4.48 -7.28
C ASP A 286 0.58 -4.70 -8.56
N HIS A 287 0.78 -3.66 -9.39
CA HIS A 287 1.65 -3.63 -10.58
C HIS A 287 2.10 -2.20 -10.91
N GLY A 288 3.06 -2.08 -11.80
CA GLY A 288 3.45 -0.81 -12.42
C GLY A 288 2.72 -0.58 -13.74
N ARG A 289 3.23 0.37 -14.54
CA ARG A 289 2.71 0.73 -15.86
C ARG A 289 3.85 1.05 -16.81
N GLY A 290 3.51 1.19 -18.10
CA GLY A 290 4.49 1.45 -19.13
C GLY A 290 5.27 2.75 -18.93
N GLU A 291 6.51 2.71 -19.41
CA GLU A 291 7.44 3.83 -19.39
C GLU A 291 7.62 4.40 -20.79
N GLU A 292 7.85 3.55 -21.79
CA GLU A 292 8.03 3.91 -23.19
C GLU A 292 7.49 2.80 -24.11
N PRO A 293 6.93 3.17 -25.28
CA PRO A 293 6.60 4.53 -25.74
C PRO A 293 5.56 5.25 -24.88
N LEU A 294 5.43 6.58 -25.03
CA LEU A 294 4.67 7.44 -24.10
C LEU A 294 3.27 6.93 -23.77
N GLU A 295 2.51 6.48 -24.78
CA GLU A 295 1.13 5.99 -24.61
C GLU A 295 1.02 4.75 -23.70
N THR A 296 2.13 4.03 -23.47
CA THR A 296 2.12 2.84 -22.62
C THR A 296 1.90 3.13 -21.14
N TRP A 297 1.99 4.39 -20.72
CA TRP A 297 1.63 4.79 -19.35
C TRP A 297 0.19 4.38 -18.98
N GLN A 298 -0.68 4.22 -19.97
CA GLN A 298 -2.08 3.79 -19.78
C GLN A 298 -2.21 2.30 -19.49
N TYR A 299 -1.16 1.49 -19.75
CA TYR A 299 -1.27 0.04 -19.82
C TYR A 299 -0.27 -0.66 -18.91
N HIS A 300 -0.59 -1.91 -18.65
CA HIS A 300 0.27 -2.85 -17.93
C HIS A 300 0.04 -4.27 -18.52
N ALA A 301 1.08 -5.01 -18.77
CA ALA A 301 1.04 -6.38 -19.26
C ALA A 301 2.46 -6.91 -19.39
N SER A 302 2.70 -8.15 -19.03
CA SER A 302 3.93 -8.82 -19.43
C SER A 302 3.86 -9.31 -20.88
N LYS A 303 5.00 -9.63 -21.47
CA LYS A 303 5.06 -10.32 -22.79
C LYS A 303 4.27 -11.64 -22.77
N GLU A 304 4.33 -12.39 -21.67
CA GLU A 304 3.63 -13.66 -21.54
C GLU A 304 2.11 -13.51 -21.57
N SER A 305 1.59 -12.46 -20.94
CA SER A 305 0.15 -12.18 -20.87
C SER A 305 -0.48 -11.76 -22.22
N LEU A 306 0.33 -11.30 -23.18
CA LEU A 306 -0.14 -10.88 -24.52
C LEU A 306 -0.71 -12.05 -25.36
N THR A 307 -0.37 -13.27 -25.04
CA THR A 307 -0.94 -14.46 -25.72
C THR A 307 -2.22 -14.97 -25.07
N GLY A 308 -2.66 -14.33 -24.00
CA GLY A 308 -3.82 -14.70 -23.18
C GLY A 308 -4.71 -13.51 -22.87
N TYR A 309 -4.86 -13.21 -21.59
CA TYR A 309 -5.79 -12.20 -21.08
C TYR A 309 -5.55 -10.79 -21.65
N MET A 310 -4.28 -10.40 -21.87
CA MET A 310 -3.90 -9.08 -22.39
C MET A 310 -3.68 -9.06 -23.91
N GLN A 311 -4.33 -9.94 -24.67
CA GLN A 311 -4.17 -10.05 -26.14
C GLN A 311 -4.48 -8.74 -26.89
N SER A 312 -5.31 -7.87 -26.33
CA SER A 312 -5.59 -6.55 -26.91
C SER A 312 -4.36 -5.63 -26.99
N LEU A 313 -3.29 -5.95 -26.25
CA LEU A 313 -2.02 -5.21 -26.23
C LEU A 313 -0.93 -5.92 -27.06
N ALA A 314 -1.27 -6.89 -27.90
CA ALA A 314 -0.29 -7.69 -28.67
C ALA A 314 0.58 -6.87 -29.63
N GLN A 315 0.23 -5.62 -29.96
CA GLN A 315 1.09 -4.71 -30.71
C GLN A 315 2.39 -4.33 -29.98
N TYR A 316 2.42 -4.48 -28.64
CA TYR A 316 3.62 -4.28 -27.83
C TYR A 316 4.35 -5.62 -27.64
N GLU A 317 5.15 -6.03 -28.63
CA GLU A 317 5.75 -7.38 -28.73
C GLU A 317 6.55 -7.85 -27.50
N GLU A 318 7.14 -6.89 -26.75
CA GLU A 318 7.89 -7.18 -25.51
C GLU A 318 7.03 -7.05 -24.23
N GLY A 319 5.73 -6.82 -24.35
CA GLY A 319 4.85 -6.43 -23.27
C GLY A 319 4.96 -4.94 -22.97
N ILE A 320 4.37 -4.54 -21.89
CA ILE A 320 4.42 -3.15 -21.40
C ILE A 320 5.61 -3.03 -20.44
N VAL A 321 6.74 -2.55 -20.96
CA VAL A 321 8.00 -2.39 -20.21
C VAL A 321 7.80 -1.40 -19.07
N GLY A 322 8.14 -1.79 -17.86
CA GLY A 322 7.91 -1.02 -16.63
C GLY A 322 6.70 -1.50 -15.82
N SER A 323 5.84 -2.33 -16.40
CA SER A 323 4.66 -2.85 -15.68
C SER A 323 5.00 -3.78 -14.50
N GLU A 324 6.21 -4.31 -14.44
CA GLU A 324 6.75 -5.04 -13.30
C GLU A 324 7.26 -4.15 -12.17
N HIS A 325 7.54 -2.88 -12.44
CA HIS A 325 8.15 -1.96 -11.49
C HIS A 325 7.13 -1.43 -10.50
N THR A 326 7.31 -1.82 -9.26
CA THR A 326 6.45 -1.41 -8.14
C THR A 326 7.22 -0.56 -7.13
N TRP A 327 6.55 -0.23 -6.05
CA TRP A 327 7.13 0.40 -4.88
C TRP A 327 6.41 -0.09 -3.64
N MET A 328 7.05 0.06 -2.49
CA MET A 328 6.45 -0.23 -1.20
C MET A 328 7.01 0.67 -0.11
N ALA A 329 6.21 0.95 0.89
CA ALA A 329 6.60 1.77 2.03
C ALA A 329 5.90 1.28 3.31
N ALA A 330 6.57 1.42 4.45
CA ALA A 330 5.98 1.08 5.73
C ALA A 330 6.43 2.04 6.83
N ILE A 331 5.55 2.24 7.81
CA ILE A 331 5.79 3.04 9.02
C ILE A 331 5.06 2.40 10.20
N GLY A 332 5.63 2.50 11.39
CA GLY A 332 5.00 2.04 12.64
C GLY A 332 5.92 1.13 13.47
N PRO A 333 5.38 0.52 14.54
CA PRO A 333 6.16 -0.36 15.40
C PRO A 333 6.74 -1.54 14.62
N GLY A 334 7.98 -1.91 14.94
CA GLY A 334 8.72 -2.97 14.26
C GLY A 334 9.34 -2.57 12.91
N VAL A 335 8.96 -1.43 12.33
CA VAL A 335 9.56 -0.90 11.08
C VAL A 335 10.70 0.05 11.44
N PRO A 336 11.92 -0.12 10.89
CA PRO A 336 12.99 0.86 11.08
C PRO A 336 12.71 2.15 10.30
N ALA A 337 13.21 3.28 10.79
CA ALA A 337 13.20 4.55 10.06
C ALA A 337 14.47 4.65 9.19
N THR A 338 14.64 3.70 8.26
CA THR A 338 15.82 3.62 7.39
C THR A 338 15.74 4.58 6.21
N GLY A 339 14.51 5.02 5.86
CA GLY A 339 14.26 5.75 4.62
C GLY A 339 14.33 4.81 3.41
N LEU A 340 14.96 5.26 2.33
CA LEU A 340 15.08 4.51 1.08
C LEU A 340 16.04 3.33 1.20
N ILE A 341 15.54 2.13 0.88
CA ILE A 341 16.37 0.92 0.74
C ILE A 341 17.07 0.96 -0.62
N THR A 342 18.37 0.71 -0.65
CA THR A 342 19.11 0.48 -1.90
C THR A 342 18.93 -0.97 -2.36
N ALA A 343 18.54 -1.16 -3.61
CA ALA A 343 18.37 -2.46 -4.24
C ALA A 343 18.59 -2.32 -5.75
N SER A 344 19.62 -3.00 -6.29
CA SER A 344 19.92 -2.97 -7.72
C SER A 344 18.91 -3.77 -8.53
N ASP A 345 18.86 -3.56 -9.83
CA ASP A 345 17.98 -4.30 -10.75
C ASP A 345 18.17 -5.82 -10.71
N ASP A 346 19.40 -6.28 -10.45
CA ASP A 346 19.69 -7.71 -10.27
C ASP A 346 19.12 -8.28 -8.95
N ASN A 347 18.76 -7.41 -8.00
CA ASN A 347 18.30 -7.80 -6.67
C ASN A 347 17.16 -6.87 -6.19
N CYS A 348 16.16 -6.64 -7.03
CA CYS A 348 14.96 -5.88 -6.68
C CYS A 348 14.25 -6.47 -5.47
N VAL A 349 13.66 -5.61 -4.65
CA VAL A 349 12.79 -6.01 -3.54
C VAL A 349 11.52 -6.65 -4.12
N PRO A 350 11.26 -7.95 -3.90
CA PRO A 350 10.17 -8.64 -4.56
C PRO A 350 8.87 -8.55 -3.76
N ALA A 351 7.73 -8.35 -4.45
CA ALA A 351 6.41 -8.21 -3.84
C ALA A 351 5.92 -9.50 -3.15
N ASN A 352 6.34 -10.68 -3.60
CA ASN A 352 5.98 -11.96 -2.98
C ASN A 352 6.56 -12.17 -1.57
N ARG A 353 7.36 -11.24 -1.04
CA ARG A 353 7.84 -11.27 0.33
C ARG A 353 7.08 -10.32 1.27
N ILE A 354 6.13 -9.54 0.74
CA ILE A 354 5.30 -8.62 1.53
C ILE A 354 4.47 -9.41 2.56
N ALA A 355 3.78 -10.47 2.14
CA ALA A 355 2.96 -11.29 3.05
C ALA A 355 3.76 -11.80 4.26
N ALA A 356 4.96 -12.34 4.03
CA ALA A 356 5.83 -12.83 5.10
C ALA A 356 6.27 -11.69 6.04
N THR A 357 6.58 -10.52 5.49
CA THR A 357 6.99 -9.33 6.24
C THR A 357 5.86 -8.84 7.14
N LEU A 358 4.64 -8.75 6.63
CA LEU A 358 3.47 -8.32 7.38
C LEU A 358 3.14 -9.29 8.53
N LEU A 359 3.20 -10.59 8.29
CA LEU A 359 3.00 -11.60 9.33
C LEU A 359 4.08 -11.51 10.42
N GLN A 360 5.35 -11.30 10.04
CA GLN A 360 6.44 -11.12 10.99
C GLN A 360 6.27 -9.84 11.84
N LEU A 361 5.80 -8.73 11.25
CA LEU A 361 5.51 -7.49 11.98
C LEU A 361 4.39 -7.66 13.02
N LEU A 362 3.48 -8.62 12.80
CA LEU A 362 2.40 -9.01 13.71
C LEU A 362 2.76 -10.17 14.67
N ASP A 363 4.02 -10.60 14.70
CA ASP A 363 4.51 -11.76 15.48
C ASP A 363 3.78 -13.07 15.13
N VAL A 364 3.43 -13.25 13.87
CA VAL A 364 2.81 -14.48 13.35
C VAL A 364 3.80 -15.22 12.47
N ASP A 365 4.02 -16.52 12.72
CA ASP A 365 4.90 -17.34 11.88
C ASP A 365 4.33 -17.46 10.46
N TYR A 366 4.97 -16.78 9.50
CA TYR A 366 4.56 -16.71 8.10
C TYR A 366 4.51 -18.08 7.42
N ARG A 367 5.34 -19.05 7.85
CA ARG A 367 5.37 -20.42 7.31
C ARG A 367 4.04 -21.17 7.52
N ARG A 368 3.21 -20.70 8.44
CA ARG A 368 1.86 -21.24 8.66
C ARG A 368 0.88 -20.91 7.54
N LEU A 369 1.13 -19.82 6.80
CA LEU A 369 0.37 -19.50 5.60
C LEU A 369 0.75 -20.43 4.45
N ASN A 370 2.03 -20.42 4.09
CA ASN A 370 2.57 -21.29 3.05
C ASN A 370 4.08 -21.54 3.33
N PRO A 371 4.51 -22.80 3.55
CA PRO A 371 5.91 -23.10 3.80
C PRO A 371 6.86 -22.77 2.66
N ALA A 372 6.33 -22.60 1.42
CA ALA A 372 7.11 -22.30 0.22
C ALA A 372 7.29 -20.78 -0.02
N MET A 373 6.66 -19.93 0.79
CA MET A 373 6.80 -18.47 0.62
C MET A 373 8.21 -18.00 0.98
N GLY A 374 8.63 -16.90 0.35
CA GLY A 374 9.92 -16.27 0.64
C GLY A 374 10.03 -15.77 2.08
N ALA A 375 11.28 -15.66 2.58
CA ALA A 375 11.52 -15.07 3.90
C ALA A 375 11.11 -13.58 3.92
N PRO A 376 10.76 -13.03 5.08
CA PRO A 376 10.44 -11.61 5.23
C PRO A 376 11.55 -10.69 4.73
N LEU A 377 11.17 -9.50 4.30
CA LEU A 377 12.09 -8.41 3.92
C LEU A 377 12.75 -7.86 5.18
N GLN A 378 14.03 -8.19 5.39
CA GLN A 378 14.74 -7.83 6.62
C GLN A 378 14.93 -6.32 6.77
N GLU A 379 14.96 -5.60 5.66
CA GLU A 379 15.11 -4.15 5.59
C GLU A 379 13.88 -3.42 6.17
N PHE A 380 12.72 -4.07 6.20
CA PHE A 380 11.48 -3.56 6.79
C PHE A 380 11.28 -4.00 8.25
N LEU A 381 12.22 -4.73 8.82
CA LEU A 381 12.14 -5.29 10.18
C LEU A 381 13.25 -4.73 11.07
N ARG A 382 12.91 -4.39 12.32
CA ARG A 382 13.89 -4.00 13.36
C ARG A 382 14.48 -5.22 14.06
#